data_45d02965001c351df6443824fd468eff
#
_entry.id   45d02965001c351df6443824fd468eff
#
_cell.length_a   1.000
_cell.length_b   1.000
_cell.length_c   1.000
_cell.angle_alpha   90.00
_cell.angle_beta   90.00
_cell.angle_gamma   90.00
#
_symmetry.space_group_name_H-M   'P 1'
#
loop_
_entity.id
_entity.type
_entity.pdbx_description
1 polymer ?
#
loop_
_entity_poly.entity_id
_entity_poly.type
_entity_poly.pdbx_seq_one_letter_code
_entity_poly.pdbx_strand_id
1 'polypeptide(L)'
;MEENRIKIWIHKIKDTAVVLLHFLAVCSPLSLVCVTTPELLAGETIGQWVWFGKAVLFSAGCIVAACLLQLFDGSSWKKMLSFSCFSACVSWSLILLGGIEAVWGLRQLYGFSASGHFRYALTGSFFNPGPYAGYLAMVLPICLHHYIQFGGWKWISTSLKLEKVAAGIVGVLILCVLPATMSRSAWIAAGMGCIWVICIHQDSYKSVSYTHL
;
A
#
# COMPACT_ATOMS: atom_id res chain seq x y z
N MET A 1 -19.63 -14.99 -33.55
CA MET A 1 -18.32 -14.36 -33.26
C MET A 1 -18.48 -13.20 -32.26
N GLU A 2 -19.49 -12.37 -32.40
CA GLU A 2 -19.77 -11.22 -31.54
C GLU A 2 -20.19 -11.60 -30.11
N GLU A 3 -21.04 -12.62 -29.96
CA GLU A 3 -21.48 -13.12 -28.65
C GLU A 3 -20.33 -13.62 -27.76
N ASN A 4 -19.32 -14.26 -28.32
CA ASN A 4 -18.13 -14.70 -27.60
C ASN A 4 -17.28 -13.51 -27.15
N ARG A 5 -17.20 -12.45 -27.91
CA ARG A 5 -16.49 -11.23 -27.53
C ARG A 5 -17.17 -10.54 -26.36
N ILE A 6 -18.50 -10.45 -26.37
CA ILE A 6 -19.29 -9.87 -25.28
C ILE A 6 -19.10 -10.66 -23.99
N LYS A 7 -19.16 -12.01 -24.02
CA LYS A 7 -18.93 -12.85 -22.84
C LYS A 7 -17.53 -12.66 -22.25
N ILE A 8 -16.50 -12.55 -23.09
CA ILE A 8 -15.12 -12.28 -22.63
C ILE A 8 -15.02 -10.90 -21.96
N TRP A 9 -15.68 -9.89 -22.52
CA TRP A 9 -15.70 -8.54 -21.96
C TRP A 9 -16.39 -8.49 -20.59
N ILE A 10 -17.55 -9.12 -20.46
CA ILE A 10 -18.31 -9.21 -19.20
C ILE A 10 -17.46 -9.90 -18.13
N HIS A 11 -16.80 -11.02 -18.47
CA HIS A 11 -15.94 -11.72 -17.52
C HIS A 11 -14.75 -10.85 -17.07
N LYS A 12 -14.10 -10.14 -17.98
CA LYS A 12 -12.99 -9.25 -17.65
C LYS A 12 -13.40 -8.06 -16.74
N ILE A 13 -14.55 -7.45 -17.00
CA ILE A 13 -15.09 -6.38 -16.15
C ILE A 13 -15.37 -6.90 -14.75
N LYS A 14 -15.95 -8.06 -14.63
CA LYS A 14 -16.28 -8.71 -13.38
C LYS A 14 -15.02 -9.03 -12.56
N ASP A 15 -14.00 -9.64 -13.18
CA ASP A 15 -12.72 -9.95 -12.52
C ASP A 15 -12.07 -8.65 -11.98
N THR A 16 -12.10 -7.58 -12.78
CA THR A 16 -11.59 -6.27 -12.36
C THR A 16 -12.38 -5.72 -11.17
N ALA A 17 -13.70 -5.82 -11.18
CA ALA A 17 -14.56 -5.38 -10.09
C ALA A 17 -14.28 -6.15 -8.78
N VAL A 18 -14.07 -7.47 -8.87
CA VAL A 18 -13.73 -8.31 -7.72
C VAL A 18 -12.38 -7.90 -7.11
N VAL A 19 -11.36 -7.68 -7.95
CA VAL A 19 -10.04 -7.19 -7.47
C VAL A 19 -10.16 -5.82 -6.81
N LEU A 20 -10.93 -4.91 -7.40
CA LEU A 20 -11.18 -3.58 -6.84
C LEU A 20 -11.89 -3.65 -5.48
N LEU A 21 -12.89 -4.51 -5.34
CA LEU A 21 -13.59 -4.72 -4.07
C LEU A 21 -12.66 -5.27 -2.99
N HIS A 22 -11.77 -6.20 -3.32
CA HIS A 22 -10.77 -6.70 -2.37
C HIS A 22 -9.78 -5.60 -1.97
N PHE A 23 -9.33 -4.79 -2.92
CA PHE A 23 -8.46 -3.65 -2.64
C PHE A 23 -9.13 -2.65 -1.70
N LEU A 24 -10.39 -2.27 -1.96
CA LEU A 24 -11.16 -1.38 -1.12
C LEU A 24 -11.40 -1.96 0.28
N ALA A 25 -11.67 -3.27 0.37
CA ALA A 25 -11.85 -3.96 1.63
C ALA A 25 -10.59 -3.91 2.52
N VAL A 26 -9.40 -4.01 1.93
CA VAL A 26 -8.13 -3.93 2.66
C VAL A 26 -7.75 -2.49 2.95
N CYS A 27 -7.90 -1.60 1.97
CA CYS A 27 -7.49 -0.21 2.07
C CYS A 27 -8.31 0.57 3.11
N SER A 28 -9.61 0.27 3.25
CA SER A 28 -10.50 1.02 4.12
C SER A 28 -10.12 0.96 5.62
N PRO A 29 -9.82 -0.20 6.24
CA PRO A 29 -9.33 -0.23 7.62
C PRO A 29 -7.94 0.39 7.77
N LEU A 30 -7.06 0.19 6.78
CA LEU A 30 -5.71 0.75 6.80
C LEU A 30 -5.72 2.28 6.67
N SER A 31 -6.77 2.87 6.08
CA SER A 31 -6.91 4.33 5.95
C SER A 31 -7.03 5.05 7.29
N LEU A 32 -7.21 4.31 8.40
CA LEU A 32 -7.17 4.85 9.76
C LEU A 32 -5.88 5.67 10.01
N VAL A 33 -4.79 5.27 9.36
CA VAL A 33 -3.49 5.98 9.45
C VAL A 33 -3.61 7.43 8.99
N CYS A 34 -4.45 7.72 7.98
CA CYS A 34 -4.62 9.06 7.42
C CYS A 34 -5.74 9.88 8.10
N VAL A 35 -6.39 9.36 9.13
CA VAL A 35 -7.49 10.05 9.80
C VAL A 35 -6.95 10.96 10.90
N THR A 36 -7.04 12.25 10.66
CA THR A 36 -6.77 13.28 11.68
C THR A 36 -8.09 13.88 12.15
N THR A 37 -8.26 13.96 13.45
CA THR A 37 -9.36 14.74 14.05
C THR A 37 -8.77 16.02 14.64
N PRO A 38 -9.15 17.21 14.14
CA PRO A 38 -8.57 18.47 14.59
C PRO A 38 -8.98 18.90 16.00
N GLU A 39 -9.85 18.16 16.67
CA GLU A 39 -10.45 18.55 17.94
C GLU A 39 -9.99 17.67 19.09
N LEU A 40 -9.49 18.28 20.15
CA LEU A 40 -9.15 17.80 21.49
C LEU A 40 -8.66 16.33 21.64
N LEU A 41 -7.55 16.15 22.34
CA LEU A 41 -6.86 14.88 22.62
C LEU A 41 -7.76 13.68 22.99
N ALA A 42 -8.88 13.91 23.70
CA ALA A 42 -9.84 12.85 24.05
C ALA A 42 -10.82 12.53 22.91
N GLY A 43 -11.17 13.51 22.07
CA GLY A 43 -12.05 13.33 20.91
C GLY A 43 -11.36 12.60 19.74
N GLU A 44 -10.04 12.74 19.63
CA GLU A 44 -9.26 12.11 18.55
C GLU A 44 -9.33 10.58 18.61
N THR A 45 -9.13 9.99 19.77
CA THR A 45 -9.22 8.54 19.97
C THR A 45 -10.62 8.00 19.67
N ILE A 46 -11.67 8.68 20.11
CA ILE A 46 -13.06 8.28 19.85
C ILE A 46 -13.36 8.40 18.36
N GLY A 47 -12.93 9.49 17.72
CA GLY A 47 -13.09 9.70 16.28
C GLY A 47 -12.42 8.59 15.45
N GLN A 48 -11.22 8.20 15.82
CA GLN A 48 -10.48 7.09 15.17
C GLN A 48 -11.20 5.75 15.34
N TRP A 49 -11.72 5.44 16.53
CA TRP A 49 -12.50 4.22 16.77
C TRP A 49 -13.80 4.18 15.97
N VAL A 50 -14.52 5.30 15.89
CA VAL A 50 -15.74 5.41 15.08
C VAL A 50 -15.44 5.23 13.60
N TRP A 51 -14.34 5.85 13.11
CA TRP A 51 -13.89 5.67 11.74
C TRP A 51 -13.53 4.21 11.46
N PHE A 52 -12.75 3.59 12.33
CA PHE A 52 -12.36 2.19 12.20
C PHE A 52 -13.58 1.26 12.14
N GLY A 53 -14.58 1.46 13.02
CA GLY A 53 -15.83 0.71 12.98
C GLY A 53 -16.56 0.84 11.65
N LYS A 54 -16.69 2.06 11.10
CA LYS A 54 -17.29 2.30 9.78
C LYS A 54 -16.47 1.65 8.65
N ALA A 55 -15.14 1.75 8.71
CA ALA A 55 -14.25 1.16 7.71
C ALA A 55 -14.32 -0.37 7.71
N VAL A 56 -14.43 -1.01 8.88
CA VAL A 56 -14.61 -2.47 9.00
C VAL A 56 -15.97 -2.91 8.42
N LEU A 57 -17.05 -2.18 8.71
CA LEU A 57 -18.37 -2.47 8.13
C LEU A 57 -18.34 -2.32 6.60
N PHE A 58 -17.72 -1.28 6.09
CA PHE A 58 -17.53 -1.08 4.65
C PHE A 58 -16.70 -2.20 4.02
N SER A 59 -15.60 -2.59 4.67
CA SER A 59 -14.76 -3.72 4.27
C SER A 59 -15.58 -5.03 4.18
N ALA A 60 -16.37 -5.33 5.19
CA ALA A 60 -17.26 -6.49 5.20
C ALA A 60 -18.25 -6.44 4.03
N GLY A 61 -18.85 -5.28 3.76
CA GLY A 61 -19.74 -5.07 2.61
C GLY A 61 -19.04 -5.32 1.27
N CYS A 62 -17.82 -4.85 1.10
CA CYS A 62 -17.00 -5.11 -0.10
C CYS A 62 -16.70 -6.61 -0.28
N ILE A 63 -16.36 -7.31 0.80
CA ILE A 63 -16.10 -8.77 0.76
C ILE A 63 -17.37 -9.52 0.37
N VAL A 64 -18.51 -9.20 0.98
CA VAL A 64 -19.79 -9.83 0.64
C VAL A 64 -20.15 -9.58 -0.83
N ALA A 65 -20.00 -8.35 -1.32
CA ALA A 65 -20.25 -8.01 -2.72
C ALA A 65 -19.33 -8.80 -3.68
N ALA A 66 -18.04 -8.91 -3.34
CA ALA A 66 -17.09 -9.71 -4.12
C ALA A 66 -17.49 -11.20 -4.14
N CYS A 67 -17.91 -11.75 -2.99
CA CYS A 67 -18.42 -13.12 -2.89
C CYS A 67 -19.66 -13.36 -3.76
N LEU A 68 -20.63 -12.45 -3.70
CA LEU A 68 -21.85 -12.52 -4.51
C LEU A 68 -21.54 -12.51 -6.01
N LEU A 69 -20.68 -11.57 -6.46
CA LEU A 69 -20.26 -11.52 -7.86
C LEU A 69 -19.62 -12.81 -8.34
N GLN A 70 -18.93 -13.54 -7.47
CA GLN A 70 -18.26 -14.80 -7.83
C GLN A 70 -19.19 -16.01 -7.78
N LEU A 71 -20.17 -16.03 -6.85
CA LEU A 71 -21.18 -17.08 -6.79
C LEU A 71 -22.00 -17.17 -8.07
N PHE A 72 -22.32 -16.04 -8.67
CA PHE A 72 -23.06 -15.99 -9.95
C PHE A 72 -22.31 -16.55 -11.15
N ASP A 73 -21.01 -16.86 -11.02
CA ASP A 73 -20.16 -17.28 -12.13
C ASP A 73 -19.72 -18.74 -12.04
N GLY A 74 -20.06 -19.44 -10.97
CA GLY A 74 -19.59 -20.81 -10.73
C GLY A 74 -18.06 -20.93 -10.65
N SER A 75 -17.34 -19.79 -10.50
CA SER A 75 -15.89 -19.79 -10.41
C SER A 75 -15.41 -20.35 -9.09
N SER A 76 -14.37 -21.18 -9.16
CA SER A 76 -13.85 -21.88 -7.99
C SER A 76 -13.38 -20.90 -6.89
N TRP A 77 -13.85 -21.08 -5.66
CA TRP A 77 -13.44 -20.37 -4.44
C TRP A 77 -11.92 -20.29 -4.25
N LYS A 78 -11.17 -21.21 -4.87
CA LYS A 78 -9.69 -21.24 -4.82
C LYS A 78 -9.03 -20.04 -5.51
N LYS A 79 -9.68 -19.42 -6.51
CA LYS A 79 -9.18 -18.19 -7.15
C LYS A 79 -9.41 -16.94 -6.30
N MET A 80 -10.43 -16.94 -5.49
CA MET A 80 -10.87 -15.80 -4.68
C MET A 80 -9.90 -15.46 -3.55
N LEU A 81 -9.42 -16.48 -2.85
CA LEU A 81 -8.49 -16.38 -1.73
C LEU A 81 -7.04 -16.70 -2.14
N SER A 82 -6.65 -16.36 -3.36
CA SER A 82 -5.24 -16.47 -3.71
C SER A 82 -4.45 -15.54 -2.78
N PHE A 83 -3.60 -16.13 -1.96
CA PHE A 83 -2.68 -15.40 -1.06
C PHE A 83 -1.89 -14.32 -1.81
N SER A 84 -1.59 -14.56 -3.07
CA SER A 84 -0.94 -13.63 -3.98
C SER A 84 -1.79 -12.36 -4.22
N CYS A 85 -3.10 -12.49 -4.46
CA CYS A 85 -3.98 -11.33 -4.66
C CYS A 85 -4.14 -10.51 -3.37
N PHE A 86 -4.33 -11.18 -2.24
CA PHE A 86 -4.43 -10.51 -0.94
C PHE A 86 -3.14 -9.77 -0.58
N SER A 87 -1.98 -10.41 -0.74
CA SER A 87 -0.68 -9.80 -0.50
C SER A 87 -0.45 -8.57 -1.38
N ALA A 88 -0.84 -8.63 -2.67
CA ALA A 88 -0.77 -7.49 -3.57
C ALA A 88 -1.67 -6.34 -3.11
N CYS A 89 -2.93 -6.63 -2.71
CA CYS A 89 -3.85 -5.61 -2.20
C CYS A 89 -3.28 -4.92 -0.94
N VAL A 90 -2.73 -5.69 0.00
CA VAL A 90 -2.10 -5.14 1.21
C VAL A 90 -0.91 -4.25 0.85
N SER A 91 -0.01 -4.74 0.00
CA SER A 91 1.19 -4.00 -0.40
C SER A 91 0.84 -2.68 -1.08
N TRP A 92 -0.08 -2.70 -2.04
CA TRP A 92 -0.51 -1.49 -2.73
C TRP A 92 -1.30 -0.53 -1.85
N SER A 93 -2.08 -1.02 -0.90
CA SER A 93 -2.73 -0.15 0.10
C SER A 93 -1.69 0.55 0.97
N LEU A 94 -0.66 -0.16 1.43
CA LEU A 94 0.43 0.43 2.21
C LEU A 94 1.25 1.43 1.40
N ILE A 95 1.56 1.15 0.13
CA ILE A 95 2.26 2.08 -0.77
C ILE A 95 1.43 3.34 -0.98
N LEU A 96 0.13 3.22 -1.28
CA LEU A 96 -0.76 4.36 -1.49
C LEU A 96 -0.84 5.25 -0.24
N LEU A 97 -1.15 4.65 0.91
CA LEU A 97 -1.26 5.39 2.17
C LEU A 97 0.08 5.97 2.63
N GLY A 98 1.18 5.23 2.44
CA GLY A 98 2.53 5.73 2.70
C GLY A 98 2.91 6.90 1.80
N GLY A 99 2.46 6.89 0.55
CA GLY A 99 2.61 8.02 -0.37
C GLY A 99 1.84 9.27 0.10
N ILE A 100 0.60 9.09 0.55
CA ILE A 100 -0.22 10.17 1.12
C ILE A 100 0.48 10.76 2.35
N GLU A 101 0.96 9.91 3.26
CA GLU A 101 1.68 10.32 4.46
C GLU A 101 3.01 11.03 4.14
N ALA A 102 3.76 10.55 3.15
CA ALA A 102 4.99 11.19 2.72
C ALA A 102 4.73 12.58 2.12
N VAL A 103 3.70 12.74 1.30
CA VAL A 103 3.29 14.04 0.76
C VAL A 103 2.82 14.97 1.88
N TRP A 104 2.06 14.45 2.85
CA TRP A 104 1.63 15.24 4.00
C TRP A 104 2.82 15.71 4.83
N GLY A 105 3.77 14.82 5.11
CA GLY A 105 5.01 15.19 5.80
C GLY A 105 5.83 16.24 5.06
N LEU A 106 5.94 16.16 3.74
CA LEU A 106 6.58 17.20 2.93
C LEU A 106 5.86 18.55 3.07
N ARG A 107 4.53 18.55 3.04
CA ARG A 107 3.76 19.80 3.25
C ARG A 107 4.00 20.40 4.62
N GLN A 108 4.14 19.58 5.68
CA GLN A 108 4.50 20.04 7.02
C GLN A 108 5.94 20.59 7.04
N LEU A 109 6.88 19.87 6.42
CA LEU A 109 8.30 20.26 6.37
C LEU A 109 8.51 21.61 5.68
N TYR A 110 7.76 21.89 4.61
CA TYR A 110 7.82 23.18 3.90
C TYR A 110 6.86 24.24 4.45
N GLY A 111 6.18 23.98 5.57
CA GLY A 111 5.30 24.96 6.22
C GLY A 111 3.94 25.16 5.55
N PHE A 112 3.55 24.31 4.59
CA PHE A 112 2.23 24.36 3.93
C PHE A 112 1.10 23.78 4.78
N SER A 113 1.42 23.02 5.81
CA SER A 113 0.43 22.49 6.76
C SER A 113 1.03 22.43 8.17
N ALA A 114 0.17 22.66 9.18
CA ALA A 114 0.58 22.54 10.57
C ALA A 114 0.77 21.05 10.94
N SER A 115 1.67 20.79 11.90
CA SER A 115 1.78 19.46 12.51
C SER A 115 0.74 19.28 13.61
N GLY A 116 0.38 18.04 13.92
CA GLY A 116 -0.52 17.71 15.02
C GLY A 116 0.10 17.89 16.41
N HIS A 117 1.39 18.28 16.51
CA HIS A 117 2.10 18.38 17.76
C HIS A 117 2.80 19.75 17.91
N PHE A 118 2.70 20.35 19.10
CA PHE A 118 3.23 21.70 19.35
C PHE A 118 4.76 21.79 19.35
N ARG A 119 5.49 20.69 19.60
CA ARG A 119 6.96 20.65 19.64
C ARG A 119 7.62 20.13 18.36
N TYR A 120 6.88 19.40 17.54
CA TYR A 120 7.44 18.72 16.38
C TYR A 120 6.81 19.25 15.10
N ALA A 121 7.64 19.71 14.19
CA ALA A 121 7.17 20.25 12.91
C ALA A 121 6.68 19.16 11.95
N LEU A 122 7.10 17.91 12.15
CA LEU A 122 6.88 16.82 11.23
C LEU A 122 6.29 15.61 11.96
N THR A 123 5.01 15.34 11.73
CA THR A 123 4.29 14.23 12.34
C THR A 123 3.40 13.46 11.34
N GLY A 124 3.26 13.95 10.09
CA GLY A 124 2.27 13.45 9.15
C GLY A 124 0.85 13.64 9.72
N SER A 125 0.02 12.63 9.55
CA SER A 125 -1.29 12.53 10.19
C SER A 125 -1.23 12.04 11.66
N PHE A 126 -0.07 11.55 12.08
CA PHE A 126 0.14 11.04 13.44
C PHE A 126 0.32 12.21 14.43
N PHE A 127 -0.02 11.95 15.68
CA PHE A 127 0.24 12.90 16.77
C PHE A 127 1.73 13.01 17.11
N ASN A 128 2.51 11.92 16.92
CA ASN A 128 3.92 11.83 17.28
C ASN A 128 4.82 11.49 16.08
N PRO A 129 6.03 12.07 15.99
CA PRO A 129 6.98 11.75 14.91
C PRO A 129 7.48 10.30 14.95
N GLY A 130 7.52 9.64 16.12
CA GLY A 130 7.99 8.26 16.26
C GLY A 130 7.14 7.25 15.48
N PRO A 131 5.83 7.13 15.75
CA PRO A 131 4.92 6.29 14.97
C PRO A 131 4.89 6.63 13.48
N TYR A 132 4.92 7.93 13.14
CA TYR A 132 5.00 8.39 11.75
C TYR A 132 6.25 7.85 11.05
N ALA A 133 7.43 8.03 11.65
CA ALA A 133 8.68 7.54 11.11
C ALA A 133 8.71 6.01 11.01
N GLY A 134 8.18 5.31 12.02
CA GLY A 134 8.05 3.85 12.03
C GLY A 134 7.17 3.33 10.89
N TYR A 135 6.04 4.02 10.62
CA TYR A 135 5.17 3.70 9.51
C TYR A 135 5.86 3.85 8.16
N LEU A 136 6.54 4.98 7.92
CA LEU A 136 7.29 5.21 6.68
C LEU A 136 8.44 4.20 6.52
N ALA A 137 9.13 3.86 7.62
CA ALA A 137 10.20 2.86 7.62
C ALA A 137 9.71 1.44 7.24
N MET A 138 8.46 1.10 7.58
CA MET A 138 7.83 -0.16 7.17
C MET A 138 7.44 -0.16 5.69
N VAL A 139 6.98 0.97 5.16
CA VAL A 139 6.51 1.06 3.77
C VAL A 139 7.68 1.11 2.77
N LEU A 140 8.83 1.69 3.15
CA LEU A 140 9.97 1.86 2.25
C LEU A 140 10.49 0.53 1.66
N PRO A 141 10.73 -0.55 2.43
CA PRO A 141 11.12 -1.85 1.87
C PRO A 141 10.08 -2.44 0.91
N ILE A 142 8.78 -2.19 1.16
CA ILE A 142 7.70 -2.65 0.28
C ILE A 142 7.78 -1.91 -1.07
N CYS A 143 8.02 -0.61 -1.07
CA CYS A 143 8.25 0.17 -2.29
C CYS A 143 9.46 -0.36 -3.05
N LEU A 144 10.55 -0.65 -2.36
CA LEU A 144 11.77 -1.20 -2.95
C LEU A 144 11.53 -2.59 -3.56
N HIS A 145 10.79 -3.47 -2.86
CA HIS A 145 10.40 -4.78 -3.38
C HIS A 145 9.67 -4.67 -4.72
N HIS A 146 8.61 -3.86 -4.78
CA HIS A 146 7.85 -3.64 -6.01
C HIS A 146 8.69 -2.98 -7.12
N TYR A 147 9.63 -2.10 -6.75
CA TYR A 147 10.53 -1.49 -7.70
C TYR A 147 11.52 -2.48 -8.31
N ILE A 148 12.08 -3.41 -7.52
CA ILE A 148 13.10 -4.39 -7.97
C ILE A 148 12.45 -5.60 -8.64
N GLN A 149 11.30 -6.07 -8.17
CA GLN A 149 10.63 -7.30 -8.62
C GLN A 149 10.45 -7.35 -10.14
N PHE A 150 10.30 -6.22 -10.78
CA PHE A 150 10.15 -6.10 -12.22
C PHE A 150 11.52 -5.83 -12.87
N GLY A 151 12.36 -6.87 -13.00
CA GLY A 151 13.65 -6.78 -13.68
C GLY A 151 13.51 -6.41 -15.17
N GLY A 152 14.37 -5.53 -15.67
CA GLY A 152 14.55 -5.20 -17.07
C GLY A 152 13.42 -4.42 -17.77
N TRP A 153 13.66 -3.16 -18.14
CA TRP A 153 12.71 -2.29 -18.83
C TRP A 153 12.21 -2.81 -20.20
N LYS A 154 12.93 -3.71 -20.85
CA LYS A 154 12.69 -4.03 -22.27
C LYS A 154 11.47 -4.90 -22.57
N TRP A 155 11.01 -5.72 -21.62
CA TRP A 155 9.97 -6.73 -21.85
C TRP A 155 8.73 -6.59 -20.93
N ILE A 156 8.63 -5.49 -20.19
CA ILE A 156 7.56 -5.28 -19.21
C ILE A 156 6.35 -4.64 -19.89
N SER A 157 5.14 -5.16 -19.58
CA SER A 157 3.89 -4.55 -20.04
C SER A 157 3.73 -3.13 -19.49
N THR A 158 2.92 -2.29 -20.15
CA THR A 158 2.76 -0.87 -19.76
C THR A 158 2.22 -0.71 -18.33
N SER A 159 1.31 -1.59 -17.88
CA SER A 159 0.80 -1.56 -16.51
C SER A 159 1.87 -1.87 -15.47
N LEU A 160 2.74 -2.86 -15.71
CA LEU A 160 3.85 -3.19 -14.80
C LEU A 160 4.90 -2.07 -14.73
N LYS A 161 5.11 -1.35 -15.84
CA LYS A 161 5.99 -0.16 -15.84
C LYS A 161 5.41 0.95 -14.96
N LEU A 162 4.09 1.17 -15.03
CA LEU A 162 3.41 2.16 -14.21
C LEU A 162 3.49 1.83 -12.71
N GLU A 163 3.28 0.57 -12.35
CA GLU A 163 3.42 0.08 -10.98
C GLU A 163 4.84 0.30 -10.43
N LYS A 164 5.86 -0.06 -11.22
CA LYS A 164 7.26 0.19 -10.86
C LYS A 164 7.54 1.67 -10.62
N VAL A 165 7.09 2.53 -11.53
CA VAL A 165 7.28 3.98 -11.41
C VAL A 165 6.56 4.53 -10.18
N ALA A 166 5.32 4.11 -9.94
CA ALA A 166 4.54 4.54 -8.78
C ALA A 166 5.23 4.16 -7.46
N ALA A 167 5.64 2.90 -7.31
CA ALA A 167 6.37 2.45 -6.13
C ALA A 167 7.70 3.19 -5.96
N GLY A 168 8.42 3.46 -7.05
CA GLY A 168 9.66 4.23 -7.04
C GLY A 168 9.46 5.67 -6.59
N ILE A 169 8.43 6.35 -7.10
CA ILE A 169 8.07 7.72 -6.70
C ILE A 169 7.77 7.77 -5.20
N VAL A 170 6.92 6.87 -4.70
CA VAL A 170 6.58 6.82 -3.27
C VAL A 170 7.81 6.53 -2.42
N GLY A 171 8.67 5.61 -2.83
CA GLY A 171 9.93 5.32 -2.16
C GLY A 171 10.84 6.55 -2.06
N VAL A 172 10.98 7.32 -3.14
CA VAL A 172 11.77 8.57 -3.14
C VAL A 172 11.13 9.61 -2.21
N LEU A 173 9.81 9.79 -2.23
CA LEU A 173 9.11 10.71 -1.32
C LEU A 173 9.37 10.34 0.13
N ILE A 174 9.30 9.05 0.48
CA ILE A 174 9.60 8.56 1.84
C ILE A 174 11.07 8.85 2.20
N LEU A 175 12.01 8.59 1.29
CA LEU A 175 13.44 8.89 1.51
C LEU A 175 13.71 10.37 1.73
N CYS A 176 12.94 11.28 1.13
CA CYS A 176 13.05 12.71 1.36
C CYS A 176 12.56 13.14 2.76
N VAL A 177 11.53 12.46 3.27
CA VAL A 177 10.88 12.83 4.54
C VAL A 177 11.50 12.12 5.73
N LEU A 178 11.87 10.85 5.59
CA LEU A 178 12.34 10.00 6.68
C LEU A 178 13.53 10.60 7.46
N PRO A 179 14.55 11.21 6.83
CA PRO A 179 15.64 11.89 7.54
C PRO A 179 15.17 13.03 8.44
N ALA A 180 14.17 13.80 7.99
CA ALA A 180 13.64 14.94 8.73
C ALA A 180 12.87 14.56 9.99
N THR A 181 12.43 13.29 10.12
CA THR A 181 11.78 12.77 11.35
C THR A 181 12.72 12.64 12.54
N MET A 182 14.04 12.70 12.34
CA MET A 182 15.08 12.54 13.36
C MET A 182 15.00 11.20 14.13
N SER A 183 14.27 10.20 13.65
CA SER A 183 14.09 8.90 14.31
C SER A 183 15.18 7.92 13.88
N ARG A 184 16.23 7.75 14.71
CA ARG A 184 17.35 6.84 14.44
C ARG A 184 16.90 5.38 14.29
N SER A 185 15.97 4.94 15.13
CA SER A 185 15.42 3.56 15.06
C SER A 185 14.68 3.30 13.75
N ALA A 186 13.93 4.28 13.26
CA ALA A 186 13.23 4.16 11.99
C ALA A 186 14.21 4.06 10.80
N TRP A 187 15.34 4.78 10.84
CA TRP A 187 16.36 4.68 9.79
C TRP A 187 17.00 3.30 9.77
N ILE A 188 17.35 2.77 10.94
CA ILE A 188 17.94 1.43 11.06
C ILE A 188 16.95 0.39 10.56
N ALA A 189 15.68 0.47 10.98
CA ALA A 189 14.64 -0.46 10.56
C ALA A 189 14.41 -0.42 9.04
N ALA A 190 14.32 0.77 8.46
CA ALA A 190 14.18 0.95 7.01
C ALA A 190 15.40 0.39 6.26
N GLY A 191 16.61 0.69 6.72
CA GLY A 191 17.85 0.18 6.12
C GLY A 191 17.93 -1.33 6.16
N MET A 192 17.66 -1.95 7.32
CA MET A 192 17.66 -3.41 7.46
C MET A 192 16.60 -4.07 6.57
N GLY A 193 15.39 -3.50 6.51
CA GLY A 193 14.33 -3.98 5.64
C GLY A 193 14.71 -3.90 4.16
N CYS A 194 15.34 -2.81 3.73
CA CYS A 194 15.82 -2.66 2.36
C CYS A 194 16.94 -3.66 2.03
N ILE A 195 17.91 -3.86 2.93
CA ILE A 195 18.97 -4.86 2.75
C ILE A 195 18.36 -6.26 2.63
N TRP A 196 17.41 -6.61 3.49
CA TRP A 196 16.70 -7.89 3.42
C TRP A 196 16.02 -8.12 2.06
N VAL A 197 15.33 -7.11 1.55
CA VAL A 197 14.69 -7.17 0.22
C VAL A 197 15.73 -7.40 -0.88
N ILE A 198 16.87 -6.69 -0.85
CA ILE A 198 17.93 -6.86 -1.84
C ILE A 198 18.52 -8.27 -1.78
N CYS A 199 18.81 -8.80 -0.58
CA CYS A 199 19.36 -10.15 -0.41
C CYS A 199 18.44 -11.21 -1.00
N ILE A 200 17.13 -11.17 -0.70
CA ILE A 200 16.16 -12.13 -1.26
C ILE A 200 16.14 -12.08 -2.80
N HIS A 201 16.20 -10.88 -3.38
CA HIS A 201 16.19 -10.76 -4.84
C HIS A 201 17.49 -11.25 -5.49
N GLN A 202 18.65 -11.08 -4.87
CA GLN A 202 19.92 -11.61 -5.36
C GLN A 202 19.96 -13.14 -5.41
N ASP A 203 19.40 -13.80 -4.41
CA ASP A 203 19.34 -15.27 -4.38
C ASP A 203 18.41 -15.82 -5.47
N SER A 204 17.33 -15.13 -5.77
CA SER A 204 16.43 -15.47 -6.87
C SER A 204 17.13 -15.39 -8.23
N TYR A 205 17.97 -14.38 -8.46
CA TYR A 205 18.74 -14.25 -9.71
C TYR A 205 19.80 -15.35 -9.87
N LYS A 206 20.49 -15.75 -8.80
CA LYS A 206 21.46 -16.83 -8.84
C LYS A 206 20.82 -18.17 -9.16
N SER A 207 19.66 -18.48 -8.55
CA SER A 207 18.92 -19.72 -8.81
C SER A 207 18.52 -19.88 -10.28
N VAL A 208 18.09 -18.81 -10.95
CA VAL A 208 17.73 -18.85 -12.38
C VAL A 208 18.96 -19.05 -13.28
N SER A 209 20.12 -18.51 -12.88
CA SER A 209 21.36 -18.65 -13.68
C SER A 209 21.89 -20.09 -13.67
N TYR A 210 21.69 -20.85 -12.61
CA TYR A 210 22.14 -22.27 -12.52
C TYR A 210 21.22 -23.25 -13.24
N THR A 211 20.00 -22.86 -13.61
CA THR A 211 19.06 -23.73 -14.35
C THR A 211 19.23 -23.65 -15.87
N HIS A 212 20.08 -22.75 -16.38
CA HIS A 212 20.36 -22.56 -17.80
C HIS A 212 21.78 -22.99 -18.22
N LEU A 213 22.52 -23.68 -17.35
CA LEU A 213 23.76 -24.38 -17.65
C LEU A 213 23.53 -25.90 -17.62
#